data_906b30e34e7d6b9bee105e4cdef35632
#
_entry.id   906b30e34e7d6b9bee105e4cdef35632
#
_cell.length_a   1.000
_cell.length_b   1.000
_cell.length_c   1.000
_cell.angle_alpha   90.00
_cell.angle_beta   90.00
_cell.angle_gamma   90.00
#
_symmetry.space_group_name_H-M   'P 1'
#
loop_
_entity.id
_entity.type
_entity.pdbx_description
1 polymer ?
#
loop_
_entity_poly.entity_id
_entity_poly.type
_entity_poly.pdbx_seq_one_letter_code
_entity_poly.pdbx_strand_id
1 'polypeptide(L)'
;MLLDIQDLDVSFRTDEGEVVRAAVDVNLTLDRGEVLGLVGESGSGKSSVAMSVARLLPSPPAFYPKGRVLFDGRDVLKMSLPELRAIRGRRIGVVFQDPIGSLSPLHRIGAQLVETIRLHADISGAAAKAMALDWLGKVGIPEPAVRAEAYPHELSGGMQQRVMIAMALMLEPDLVIADEPTTALDVTVQAQVLRLMRDLHRANSAVLIITHDLGVVSQMATKLAVMRQGRVVETADDPAAFFASPQHPYSQALVREARRMELD
;
A
#
# COMPACT_ATOMS: atom_id res chain seq x y z
N MET A 1 -11.09 -15.66 3.28
CA MET A 1 -10.37 -14.52 3.89
C MET A 1 -8.93 -14.54 3.41
N LEU A 2 -8.44 -13.44 2.80
CA LEU A 2 -7.08 -13.35 2.30
C LEU A 2 -6.13 -12.78 3.37
N LEU A 3 -6.55 -11.70 4.03
CA LEU A 3 -5.81 -11.06 5.13
C LEU A 3 -6.68 -11.04 6.39
N ASP A 4 -6.09 -11.44 7.52
CA ASP A 4 -6.73 -11.41 8.83
C ASP A 4 -5.71 -10.97 9.89
N ILE A 5 -5.89 -9.76 10.40
CA ILE A 5 -5.07 -9.17 11.45
C ILE A 5 -5.84 -9.34 12.76
N GLN A 6 -5.22 -10.01 13.73
CA GLN A 6 -5.83 -10.38 15.00
C GLN A 6 -5.02 -9.83 16.17
N ASP A 7 -5.63 -8.98 16.98
CA ASP A 7 -5.10 -8.41 18.23
C ASP A 7 -3.68 -7.84 18.08
N LEU A 8 -3.37 -7.22 16.92
CA LEU A 8 -2.03 -6.80 16.56
C LEU A 8 -1.58 -5.60 17.39
N ASP A 9 -0.49 -5.78 18.12
CA ASP A 9 0.30 -4.69 18.72
C ASP A 9 1.59 -4.50 17.92
N VAL A 10 1.91 -3.25 17.58
CA VAL A 10 3.19 -2.86 16.97
C VAL A 10 3.85 -1.82 17.85
N SER A 11 5.10 -2.06 18.21
CA SER A 11 5.87 -1.15 19.05
C SER A 11 7.27 -0.93 18.49
N PHE A 12 7.85 0.22 18.80
CA PHE A 12 9.21 0.60 18.44
C PHE A 12 10.00 0.90 19.70
N ARG A 13 11.27 0.48 19.73
CA ARG A 13 12.21 0.83 20.78
C ARG A 13 13.05 1.99 20.30
N THR A 14 13.01 3.12 21.00
CA THR A 14 13.87 4.28 20.71
C THR A 14 15.33 3.99 21.09
N ASP A 15 16.25 4.80 20.62
CA ASP A 15 17.68 4.71 20.98
C ASP A 15 17.89 4.94 22.48
N GLU A 16 17.00 5.67 23.15
CA GLU A 16 16.99 5.90 24.60
C GLU A 16 16.38 4.72 25.38
N GLY A 17 15.90 3.69 24.70
CA GLY A 17 15.30 2.48 25.28
C GLY A 17 13.81 2.59 25.63
N GLU A 18 13.18 3.72 25.35
CA GLU A 18 11.74 3.89 25.52
C GLU A 18 10.95 3.04 24.49
N VAL A 19 9.73 2.67 24.87
CA VAL A 19 8.83 1.91 24.00
C VAL A 19 7.68 2.79 23.54
N VAL A 20 7.64 3.06 22.23
CA VAL A 20 6.53 3.76 21.57
C VAL A 20 5.58 2.74 20.96
N ARG A 21 4.31 2.76 21.35
CA ARG A 21 3.26 1.87 20.82
C ARG A 21 2.62 2.54 19.61
N ALA A 22 2.92 2.02 18.41
CA ALA A 22 2.41 2.57 17.15
C ALA A 22 1.03 2.00 16.77
N ALA A 23 0.76 0.74 17.13
CA ALA A 23 -0.54 0.12 16.96
C ALA A 23 -0.87 -0.74 18.19
N VAL A 24 -2.15 -0.80 18.57
CA VAL A 24 -2.62 -1.45 19.78
C VAL A 24 -3.96 -2.12 19.52
N ASP A 25 -4.00 -3.44 19.71
CA ASP A 25 -5.19 -4.27 19.63
C ASP A 25 -5.94 -4.11 18.28
N VAL A 26 -5.18 -4.07 17.18
CA VAL A 26 -5.71 -3.87 15.83
C VAL A 26 -6.28 -5.18 15.30
N ASN A 27 -7.56 -5.12 14.90
CA ASN A 27 -8.27 -6.22 14.26
C ASN A 27 -8.83 -5.74 12.93
N LEU A 28 -8.42 -6.36 11.80
CA LEU A 28 -8.84 -6.00 10.45
C LEU A 28 -8.91 -7.26 9.59
N THR A 29 -9.91 -7.34 8.73
CA THR A 29 -10.07 -8.42 7.76
C THR A 29 -10.22 -7.89 6.35
N LEU A 30 -9.71 -8.64 5.37
CA LEU A 30 -9.81 -8.29 3.95
C LEU A 30 -9.93 -9.57 3.12
N ASP A 31 -10.99 -9.67 2.35
CA ASP A 31 -11.21 -10.77 1.43
C ASP A 31 -10.69 -10.46 0.02
N ARG A 32 -10.54 -11.50 -0.80
CA ARG A 32 -10.23 -11.33 -2.22
C ARG A 32 -11.32 -10.50 -2.89
N GLY A 33 -10.90 -9.60 -3.76
CA GLY A 33 -11.85 -8.73 -4.42
C GLY A 33 -12.41 -7.61 -3.51
N GLU A 34 -11.82 -7.31 -2.37
CA GLU A 34 -12.20 -6.17 -1.52
C GLU A 34 -11.13 -5.09 -1.51
N VAL A 35 -11.56 -3.87 -1.25
CA VAL A 35 -10.68 -2.71 -1.01
C VAL A 35 -10.96 -2.19 0.39
N LEU A 36 -10.00 -2.33 1.29
CA LEU A 36 -10.06 -1.77 2.64
C LEU A 36 -9.35 -0.41 2.67
N GLY A 37 -10.09 0.66 2.92
CA GLY A 37 -9.55 1.97 3.23
C GLY A 37 -9.18 2.08 4.70
N LEU A 38 -7.91 2.31 5.03
CA LEU A 38 -7.44 2.59 6.39
C LEU A 38 -7.13 4.07 6.50
N VAL A 39 -7.99 4.83 7.21
CA VAL A 39 -7.92 6.29 7.29
C VAL A 39 -7.64 6.80 8.69
N GLY A 40 -7.19 8.03 8.82
CA GLY A 40 -6.91 8.71 10.08
C GLY A 40 -5.77 9.71 9.95
N GLU A 41 -5.53 10.51 10.99
CA GLU A 41 -4.46 11.52 11.02
C GLU A 41 -3.06 10.93 10.81
N SER A 42 -2.11 11.79 10.41
CA SER A 42 -0.68 11.41 10.38
C SER A 42 -0.23 10.96 11.76
N GLY A 43 0.59 9.91 11.82
CA GLY A 43 1.04 9.33 13.09
C GLY A 43 0.01 8.45 13.82
N SER A 44 -1.19 8.20 13.27
CA SER A 44 -2.17 7.32 13.91
C SER A 44 -1.82 5.82 13.89
N GLY A 45 -0.72 5.41 13.22
CA GLY A 45 -0.23 4.03 13.19
C GLY A 45 -0.58 3.23 11.92
N LYS A 46 -1.27 3.83 10.93
CA LYS A 46 -1.72 3.17 9.69
C LYS A 46 -0.59 2.48 8.94
N SER A 47 0.49 3.20 8.63
CA SER A 47 1.65 2.65 7.92
C SER A 47 2.33 1.53 8.72
N SER A 48 2.36 1.64 10.06
CA SER A 48 2.90 0.57 10.92
C SER A 48 2.09 -0.71 10.81
N VAL A 49 0.76 -0.62 10.80
CA VAL A 49 -0.13 -1.77 10.58
C VAL A 49 0.07 -2.35 9.18
N ALA A 50 0.05 -1.49 8.15
CA ALA A 50 0.16 -1.91 6.76
C ALA A 50 1.52 -2.58 6.45
N MET A 51 2.63 -2.01 6.91
CA MET A 51 3.97 -2.58 6.72
C MET A 51 4.16 -3.88 7.52
N SER A 52 3.40 -4.09 8.61
CA SER A 52 3.39 -5.35 9.36
C SER A 52 2.81 -6.50 8.53
N VAL A 53 1.88 -6.24 7.61
CA VAL A 53 1.25 -7.24 6.73
C VAL A 53 2.28 -7.99 5.88
N ALA A 54 3.29 -7.29 5.40
CA ALA A 54 4.42 -7.90 4.68
C ALA A 54 5.67 -8.03 5.56
N ARG A 55 5.56 -7.73 6.87
CA ARG A 55 6.68 -7.70 7.84
C ARG A 55 7.87 -6.89 7.34
N LEU A 56 7.59 -5.68 6.83
CA LEU A 56 8.57 -4.76 6.25
C LEU A 56 9.13 -3.73 7.24
N LEU A 57 8.57 -3.64 8.45
CA LEU A 57 9.13 -2.79 9.48
C LEU A 57 10.55 -3.26 9.84
N PRO A 58 11.53 -2.32 9.93
CA PRO A 58 12.89 -2.68 10.34
C PRO A 58 12.88 -3.25 11.77
N SER A 59 13.44 -4.42 11.96
CA SER A 59 13.46 -5.08 13.26
C SER A 59 14.90 -5.49 13.61
N PRO A 60 15.55 -4.88 14.64
CA PRO A 60 15.06 -3.72 15.41
C PRO A 60 14.97 -2.45 14.55
N PRO A 61 14.28 -1.36 14.96
CA PRO A 61 13.68 -1.10 16.28
C PRO A 61 12.25 -1.62 16.48
N ALA A 62 11.56 -2.07 15.39
CA ALA A 62 10.19 -2.56 15.48
C ALA A 62 10.12 -3.96 16.09
N PHE A 63 9.08 -4.21 16.88
CA PHE A 63 8.73 -5.53 17.41
C PHE A 63 7.21 -5.68 17.60
N TYR A 64 6.76 -6.92 17.71
CA TYR A 64 5.35 -7.28 17.82
C TYR A 64 5.07 -7.93 19.17
N PRO A 65 4.62 -7.16 20.18
CA PRO A 65 4.37 -7.69 21.53
C PRO A 65 3.25 -8.73 21.57
N LYS A 66 2.23 -8.57 20.71
CA LYS A 66 1.02 -9.38 20.68
C LYS A 66 0.47 -9.44 19.25
N GLY A 67 -0.35 -10.44 18.99
CA GLY A 67 -1.19 -10.56 17.82
C GLY A 67 -0.62 -11.45 16.73
N ARG A 68 -1.36 -11.54 15.63
CA ARG A 68 -1.04 -12.32 14.43
C ARG A 68 -1.44 -11.55 13.18
N VAL A 69 -0.71 -11.81 12.12
CA VAL A 69 -1.05 -11.34 10.77
C VAL A 69 -1.13 -12.56 9.87
N LEU A 70 -2.34 -12.99 9.58
CA LEU A 70 -2.57 -14.15 8.73
C LEU A 70 -2.77 -13.71 7.28
N PHE A 71 -1.88 -14.12 6.41
CA PHE A 71 -2.01 -13.97 4.96
C PHE A 71 -2.25 -15.35 4.35
N ASP A 72 -3.42 -15.53 3.75
CA ASP A 72 -3.88 -16.81 3.20
C ASP A 72 -3.76 -17.94 4.24
N GLY A 73 -4.20 -17.66 5.48
CA GLY A 73 -4.19 -18.57 6.63
C GLY A 73 -2.81 -18.78 7.30
N ARG A 74 -1.73 -18.19 6.80
CA ARG A 74 -0.37 -18.35 7.36
C ARG A 74 0.09 -17.10 8.09
N ASP A 75 0.59 -17.27 9.31
CA ASP A 75 1.05 -16.16 10.17
C ASP A 75 2.39 -15.57 9.65
N VAL A 76 2.32 -14.41 9.02
CA VAL A 76 3.45 -13.69 8.43
C VAL A 76 4.51 -13.34 9.48
N LEU A 77 4.09 -13.03 10.72
CA LEU A 77 5.03 -12.65 11.78
C LEU A 77 5.94 -13.81 12.18
N LYS A 78 5.52 -15.05 11.92
CA LYS A 78 6.29 -16.29 12.24
C LYS A 78 7.02 -16.89 11.03
N MET A 79 6.81 -16.35 9.82
CA MET A 79 7.48 -16.85 8.62
C MET A 79 9.00 -16.67 8.70
N SER A 80 9.73 -17.63 8.18
CA SER A 80 11.17 -17.54 7.91
C SER A 80 11.44 -16.53 6.78
N LEU A 81 12.69 -16.05 6.66
CA LEU A 81 13.05 -15.13 5.57
C LEU A 81 12.83 -15.71 4.16
N PRO A 82 13.11 -16.98 3.86
CA PRO A 82 12.77 -17.58 2.57
C PRO A 82 11.27 -17.56 2.28
N GLU A 83 10.42 -17.87 3.27
CA GLU A 83 8.96 -17.82 3.10
C GLU A 83 8.45 -16.40 2.85
N LEU A 84 8.99 -15.40 3.56
CA LEU A 84 8.68 -13.98 3.32
C LEU A 84 9.08 -13.54 1.90
N ARG A 85 10.26 -13.97 1.41
CA ARG A 85 10.71 -13.66 0.04
C ARG A 85 9.80 -14.27 -1.02
N ALA A 86 9.22 -15.45 -0.75
CA ALA A 86 8.29 -16.10 -1.67
C ALA A 86 6.95 -15.38 -1.83
N ILE A 87 6.52 -14.60 -0.82
CA ILE A 87 5.26 -13.85 -0.87
C ILE A 87 5.45 -12.38 -1.22
N ARG A 88 6.55 -11.74 -0.78
CA ARG A 88 6.84 -10.34 -1.08
C ARG A 88 7.12 -10.17 -2.57
N GLY A 89 6.55 -9.12 -3.16
CA GLY A 89 6.63 -8.84 -4.59
C GLY A 89 5.75 -9.75 -5.46
N ARG A 90 5.72 -11.06 -5.20
CA ARG A 90 4.95 -12.02 -6.02
C ARG A 90 3.48 -12.09 -5.61
N ARG A 91 3.18 -12.17 -4.31
CA ARG A 91 1.81 -12.29 -3.77
C ARG A 91 1.35 -11.04 -3.02
N ILE A 92 2.29 -10.27 -2.48
CA ILE A 92 2.03 -8.99 -1.81
C ILE A 92 2.85 -7.92 -2.51
N GLY A 93 2.19 -7.03 -3.25
CA GLY A 93 2.77 -5.83 -3.83
C GLY A 93 2.65 -4.67 -2.84
N VAL A 94 3.68 -3.80 -2.77
CA VAL A 94 3.68 -2.65 -1.86
C VAL A 94 4.02 -1.39 -2.63
N VAL A 95 3.14 -0.40 -2.55
CA VAL A 95 3.35 0.97 -3.01
C VAL A 95 3.67 1.80 -1.77
N PHE A 96 4.91 2.28 -1.66
CA PHE A 96 5.37 3.07 -0.52
C PHE A 96 4.99 4.55 -0.69
N GLN A 97 4.96 5.27 0.43
CA GLN A 97 4.69 6.71 0.45
C GLN A 97 5.80 7.51 -0.24
N ASP A 98 7.08 7.11 -0.09
CA ASP A 98 8.23 7.77 -0.70
C ASP A 98 8.73 7.00 -1.94
N PRO A 99 8.48 7.52 -3.15
CA PRO A 99 8.98 6.91 -4.37
C PRO A 99 10.51 7.04 -4.53
N ILE A 100 11.12 8.10 -3.98
CA ILE A 100 12.56 8.35 -4.11
C ILE A 100 13.35 7.29 -3.35
N GLY A 101 12.94 6.98 -2.11
CA GLY A 101 13.56 5.94 -1.30
C GLY A 101 13.33 4.51 -1.80
N SER A 102 12.35 4.32 -2.69
CA SER A 102 11.95 3.00 -3.19
C SER A 102 12.70 2.57 -4.46
N LEU A 103 13.26 3.53 -5.22
CA LEU A 103 14.00 3.29 -6.46
C LEU A 103 15.51 3.42 -6.20
N SER A 104 16.31 2.47 -6.70
CA SER A 104 17.77 2.56 -6.62
C SER A 104 18.27 3.70 -7.53
N PRO A 105 18.94 4.74 -6.99
CA PRO A 105 19.43 5.85 -7.80
C PRO A 105 20.56 5.47 -8.77
N LEU A 106 21.19 4.32 -8.55
CA LEU A 106 22.34 3.84 -9.32
C LEU A 106 21.96 2.93 -10.49
N HIS A 107 20.69 2.56 -10.61
CA HIS A 107 20.22 1.65 -11.66
C HIS A 107 19.16 2.30 -12.53
N ARG A 108 19.18 1.98 -13.82
CA ARG A 108 18.17 2.44 -14.78
C ARG A 108 16.79 1.85 -14.43
N ILE A 109 15.74 2.58 -14.72
CA ILE A 109 14.35 2.17 -14.42
C ILE A 109 14.02 0.81 -15.03
N GLY A 110 14.31 0.61 -16.31
CA GLY A 110 14.04 -0.67 -16.97
C GLY A 110 14.81 -1.85 -16.37
N ALA A 111 16.05 -1.61 -15.91
CA ALA A 111 16.83 -2.65 -15.25
C ALA A 111 16.18 -3.11 -13.93
N GLN A 112 15.70 -2.17 -13.12
CA GLN A 112 15.04 -2.46 -11.84
C GLN A 112 13.72 -3.23 -12.04
N LEU A 113 12.91 -2.83 -13.04
CA LEU A 113 11.68 -3.54 -13.40
C LEU A 113 11.98 -4.97 -13.87
N VAL A 114 12.92 -5.14 -14.79
CA VAL A 114 13.33 -6.46 -15.31
C VAL A 114 13.88 -7.35 -14.21
N GLU A 115 14.69 -6.81 -13.31
CA GLU A 115 15.20 -7.54 -12.16
C GLU A 115 14.07 -8.05 -11.27
N THR A 116 13.13 -7.17 -10.90
CA THR A 116 11.96 -7.53 -10.09
C THR A 116 11.14 -8.63 -10.74
N ILE A 117 10.88 -8.55 -12.06
CA ILE A 117 10.16 -9.58 -12.79
C ILE A 117 10.91 -10.92 -12.71
N ARG A 118 12.22 -10.93 -13.00
CA ARG A 118 13.03 -12.14 -13.07
C ARG A 118 13.29 -12.80 -11.70
N LEU A 119 13.19 -12.03 -10.62
CA LEU A 119 13.26 -12.58 -9.25
C LEU A 119 12.04 -13.43 -8.90
N HIS A 120 10.90 -13.19 -9.56
CA HIS A 120 9.61 -13.79 -9.20
C HIS A 120 8.93 -14.59 -10.33
N ALA A 121 9.42 -14.47 -11.56
CA ALA A 121 8.88 -15.17 -12.74
C ALA A 121 10.00 -15.82 -13.56
N ASP A 122 9.80 -17.07 -13.91
CA ASP A 122 10.74 -17.82 -14.77
C ASP A 122 10.44 -17.52 -16.24
N ILE A 123 10.87 -16.32 -16.70
CA ILE A 123 10.72 -15.85 -18.07
C ILE A 123 12.04 -15.35 -18.63
N SER A 124 12.15 -15.34 -19.96
CA SER A 124 13.35 -14.83 -20.64
C SER A 124 13.57 -13.33 -20.38
N GLY A 125 14.82 -12.86 -20.44
CA GLY A 125 15.12 -11.43 -20.31
C GLY A 125 14.40 -10.55 -21.34
N ALA A 126 14.20 -11.05 -22.56
CA ALA A 126 13.44 -10.35 -23.60
C ALA A 126 11.95 -10.22 -23.23
N ALA A 127 11.33 -11.27 -22.71
CA ALA A 127 9.95 -11.24 -22.23
C ALA A 127 9.79 -10.32 -21.01
N ALA A 128 10.73 -10.37 -20.07
CA ALA A 128 10.73 -9.46 -18.91
C ALA A 128 10.86 -7.99 -19.32
N LYS A 129 11.73 -7.68 -20.32
CA LYS A 129 11.86 -6.33 -20.87
C LYS A 129 10.57 -5.86 -21.55
N ALA A 130 9.94 -6.70 -22.35
CA ALA A 130 8.65 -6.39 -22.99
C ALA A 130 7.56 -6.10 -21.96
N MET A 131 7.45 -6.94 -20.92
CA MET A 131 6.50 -6.76 -19.81
C MET A 131 6.77 -5.46 -19.04
N ALA A 132 8.03 -5.13 -18.76
CA ALA A 132 8.41 -3.89 -18.11
C ALA A 132 7.97 -2.64 -18.91
N LEU A 133 8.20 -2.65 -20.23
CA LEU A 133 7.79 -1.54 -21.11
C LEU A 133 6.27 -1.41 -21.20
N ASP A 134 5.54 -2.51 -21.28
CA ASP A 134 4.08 -2.55 -21.28
C ASP A 134 3.52 -1.92 -19.98
N TRP A 135 4.07 -2.30 -18.82
CA TRP A 135 3.65 -1.75 -17.54
C TRP A 135 3.98 -0.26 -17.38
N LEU A 136 5.14 0.20 -17.88
CA LEU A 136 5.43 1.64 -17.93
C LEU A 136 4.38 2.39 -18.77
N GLY A 137 3.94 1.80 -19.88
CA GLY A 137 2.84 2.34 -20.67
C GLY A 137 1.50 2.38 -19.93
N LYS A 138 1.13 1.27 -19.26
CA LYS A 138 -0.10 1.15 -18.46
C LYS A 138 -0.21 2.20 -17.36
N VAL A 139 0.90 2.52 -16.70
CA VAL A 139 0.95 3.58 -15.68
C VAL A 139 1.10 4.99 -16.27
N GLY A 140 1.01 5.13 -17.60
CA GLY A 140 1.03 6.43 -18.28
C GLY A 140 2.40 7.09 -18.33
N ILE A 141 3.51 6.34 -18.28
CA ILE A 141 4.84 6.88 -18.57
C ILE A 141 4.96 7.16 -20.08
N PRO A 142 5.23 8.40 -20.50
CA PRO A 142 5.43 8.72 -21.90
C PRO A 142 6.72 8.08 -22.42
N GLU A 143 6.74 7.64 -23.67
CA GLU A 143 7.91 7.03 -24.33
C GLU A 143 8.58 5.94 -23.47
N PRO A 144 7.87 4.83 -23.11
CA PRO A 144 8.36 3.85 -22.14
C PRO A 144 9.75 3.32 -22.43
N ALA A 145 10.08 3.10 -23.71
CA ALA A 145 11.38 2.60 -24.13
C ALA A 145 12.53 3.59 -23.84
N VAL A 146 12.28 4.88 -23.95
CA VAL A 146 13.26 5.93 -23.62
C VAL A 146 13.39 6.06 -22.10
N ARG A 147 12.26 6.12 -21.39
CA ARG A 147 12.26 6.28 -19.92
C ARG A 147 12.77 5.05 -19.18
N ALA A 148 12.66 3.86 -19.75
CA ALA A 148 13.29 2.67 -19.19
C ALA A 148 14.83 2.76 -19.13
N GLU A 149 15.46 3.52 -20.03
CA GLU A 149 16.90 3.74 -20.03
C GLU A 149 17.34 4.90 -19.12
N ALA A 150 16.40 5.66 -18.56
CA ALA A 150 16.66 6.75 -17.63
C ALA A 150 16.96 6.24 -16.22
N TYR A 151 17.66 7.05 -15.43
CA TYR A 151 17.83 6.87 -13.99
C TYR A 151 16.69 7.54 -13.23
N PRO A 152 16.40 7.14 -11.96
CA PRO A 152 15.32 7.74 -11.18
C PRO A 152 15.38 9.27 -11.11
N HIS A 153 16.54 9.85 -10.90
CA HIS A 153 16.74 11.31 -10.80
C HIS A 153 16.47 12.09 -12.11
N GLU A 154 16.36 11.41 -13.23
CA GLU A 154 16.01 11.99 -14.54
C GLU A 154 14.48 12.00 -14.77
N LEU A 155 13.69 11.45 -13.84
CA LEU A 155 12.24 11.41 -13.85
C LEU A 155 11.66 12.42 -12.86
N SER A 156 10.50 13.00 -13.18
CA SER A 156 9.74 13.78 -12.21
C SER A 156 9.24 12.90 -11.05
N GLY A 157 8.94 13.49 -9.88
CA GLY A 157 8.43 12.75 -8.73
C GLY A 157 7.16 11.94 -9.05
N GLY A 158 6.22 12.51 -9.82
CA GLY A 158 5.03 11.80 -10.28
C GLY A 158 5.35 10.65 -11.25
N MET A 159 6.41 10.75 -12.06
CA MET A 159 6.86 9.63 -12.90
C MET A 159 7.51 8.53 -12.04
N GLN A 160 8.32 8.89 -11.06
CA GLN A 160 8.91 7.92 -10.12
C GLN A 160 7.83 7.16 -9.36
N GLN A 161 6.80 7.85 -8.90
CA GLN A 161 5.66 7.22 -8.23
C GLN A 161 4.93 6.23 -9.14
N ARG A 162 4.68 6.60 -10.39
CA ARG A 162 4.08 5.69 -11.39
C ARG A 162 4.95 4.47 -11.68
N VAL A 163 6.27 4.63 -11.73
CA VAL A 163 7.20 3.50 -11.85
C VAL A 163 7.11 2.57 -10.64
N MET A 164 7.09 3.12 -9.43
CA MET A 164 6.92 2.34 -8.20
C MET A 164 5.60 1.58 -8.20
N ILE A 165 4.51 2.21 -8.64
CA ILE A 165 3.20 1.55 -8.79
C ILE A 165 3.28 0.41 -9.82
N ALA A 166 3.93 0.63 -10.98
CA ALA A 166 4.16 -0.43 -11.95
C ALA A 166 4.92 -1.61 -11.33
N MET A 167 5.99 -1.35 -10.57
CA MET A 167 6.74 -2.40 -9.88
C MET A 167 5.91 -3.19 -8.88
N ALA A 168 5.02 -2.54 -8.16
CA ALA A 168 4.16 -3.21 -7.18
C ALA A 168 3.08 -4.08 -7.84
N LEU A 169 2.60 -3.71 -9.03
CA LEU A 169 1.43 -4.29 -9.68
C LEU A 169 1.75 -5.27 -10.81
N MET A 170 2.94 -5.18 -11.43
CA MET A 170 3.27 -5.90 -12.66
C MET A 170 3.28 -7.43 -12.53
N LEU A 171 3.34 -7.96 -11.32
CA LEU A 171 3.26 -9.39 -11.06
C LEU A 171 1.84 -9.85 -10.65
N GLU A 172 0.85 -8.96 -10.76
CA GLU A 172 -0.56 -9.20 -10.43
C GLU A 172 -0.71 -9.88 -9.04
N PRO A 173 -0.27 -9.21 -7.96
CA PRO A 173 -0.25 -9.80 -6.64
C PRO A 173 -1.65 -10.07 -6.09
N ASP A 174 -1.79 -11.05 -5.18
CA ASP A 174 -3.04 -11.34 -4.48
C ASP A 174 -3.49 -10.16 -3.59
N LEU A 175 -2.54 -9.43 -2.99
CA LEU A 175 -2.76 -8.28 -2.13
C LEU A 175 -1.87 -7.12 -2.55
N VAL A 176 -2.47 -5.95 -2.70
CA VAL A 176 -1.74 -4.67 -2.87
C VAL A 176 -1.87 -3.86 -1.59
N ILE A 177 -0.76 -3.44 -1.02
CA ILE A 177 -0.69 -2.47 0.06
C ILE A 177 -0.27 -1.15 -0.56
N ALA A 178 -1.09 -0.11 -0.43
CA ALA A 178 -0.80 1.21 -0.98
C ALA A 178 -0.79 2.24 0.15
N ASP A 179 0.40 2.70 0.52
CA ASP A 179 0.59 3.71 1.56
C ASP A 179 0.70 5.09 0.91
N GLU A 180 -0.35 5.89 1.02
CA GLU A 180 -0.50 7.22 0.43
C GLU A 180 -0.10 7.28 -1.07
N PRO A 181 -0.68 6.43 -1.93
CA PRO A 181 -0.16 6.19 -3.28
C PRO A 181 -0.27 7.39 -4.22
N THR A 182 -0.99 8.44 -3.85
CA THR A 182 -1.33 9.57 -4.72
C THR A 182 -0.87 10.93 -4.20
N THR A 183 -0.22 11.00 -3.05
CA THR A 183 0.14 12.26 -2.36
C THR A 183 1.02 13.19 -3.19
N ALA A 184 1.85 12.66 -4.10
CA ALA A 184 2.75 13.44 -4.96
C ALA A 184 2.25 13.59 -6.41
N LEU A 185 0.99 13.24 -6.69
CA LEU A 185 0.42 13.24 -8.03
C LEU A 185 -0.56 14.40 -8.22
N ASP A 186 -0.60 14.95 -9.43
CA ASP A 186 -1.68 15.85 -9.84
C ASP A 186 -3.01 15.08 -9.97
N VAL A 187 -4.14 15.80 -9.91
CA VAL A 187 -5.50 15.23 -9.88
C VAL A 187 -5.77 14.30 -11.07
N THR A 188 -5.24 14.63 -12.26
CA THR A 188 -5.45 13.82 -13.47
C THR A 188 -4.72 12.49 -13.38
N VAL A 189 -3.47 12.52 -12.94
CA VAL A 189 -2.65 11.31 -12.75
C VAL A 189 -3.14 10.49 -11.57
N GLN A 190 -3.57 11.14 -10.48
CA GLN A 190 -4.22 10.46 -9.36
C GLN A 190 -5.42 9.64 -9.84
N ALA A 191 -6.32 10.22 -10.63
CA ALA A 191 -7.47 9.51 -11.17
C ALA A 191 -7.07 8.32 -12.07
N GLN A 192 -6.00 8.45 -12.85
CA GLN A 192 -5.48 7.35 -13.68
C GLN A 192 -4.95 6.19 -12.83
N VAL A 193 -4.16 6.50 -11.80
CA VAL A 193 -3.60 5.51 -10.89
C VAL A 193 -4.70 4.77 -10.12
N LEU A 194 -5.69 5.50 -9.59
CA LEU A 194 -6.81 4.90 -8.89
C LEU A 194 -7.65 3.99 -9.81
N ARG A 195 -7.84 4.37 -11.08
CA ARG A 195 -8.49 3.51 -12.08
C ARG A 195 -7.68 2.23 -12.32
N LEU A 196 -6.36 2.35 -12.52
CA LEU A 196 -5.48 1.21 -12.72
C LEU A 196 -5.53 0.25 -11.53
N MET A 197 -5.46 0.75 -10.31
CA MET A 197 -5.60 -0.06 -9.10
C MET A 197 -6.99 -0.74 -9.02
N ARG A 198 -8.06 -0.06 -9.44
CA ARG A 198 -9.40 -0.61 -9.51
C ARG A 198 -9.53 -1.70 -10.58
N ASP A 199 -8.89 -1.53 -11.74
CA ASP A 199 -8.95 -2.51 -12.83
C ASP A 199 -8.19 -3.80 -12.46
N LEU A 200 -7.11 -3.69 -11.71
CA LEU A 200 -6.39 -4.84 -11.15
C LEU A 200 -7.19 -5.57 -10.07
N HIS A 201 -7.95 -4.84 -9.26
CA HIS A 201 -8.86 -5.39 -8.28
C HIS A 201 -9.92 -6.33 -8.91
N ARG A 202 -10.39 -6.05 -10.13
CA ARG A 202 -11.33 -6.94 -10.86
C ARG A 202 -10.78 -8.35 -11.12
N ALA A 203 -9.46 -8.53 -11.06
CA ALA A 203 -8.77 -9.81 -11.23
C ALA A 203 -8.70 -10.66 -9.95
N ASN A 204 -9.51 -10.37 -8.92
CA ASN A 204 -9.54 -11.12 -7.65
C ASN A 204 -8.40 -10.79 -6.67
N SER A 205 -7.68 -9.70 -6.87
CA SER A 205 -6.73 -9.13 -5.90
C SER A 205 -7.46 -8.34 -4.82
N ALA A 206 -6.92 -8.29 -3.62
CA ALA A 206 -7.37 -7.38 -2.56
C ALA A 206 -6.49 -6.13 -2.50
N VAL A 207 -7.03 -5.02 -2.00
CA VAL A 207 -6.27 -3.77 -1.82
C VAL A 207 -6.44 -3.26 -0.39
N LEU A 208 -5.33 -3.01 0.29
CA LEU A 208 -5.27 -2.23 1.52
C LEU A 208 -4.70 -0.85 1.17
N ILE A 209 -5.55 0.17 1.17
CA ILE A 209 -5.15 1.54 0.87
C ILE A 209 -5.10 2.37 2.16
N ILE A 210 -3.95 2.97 2.43
CA ILE A 210 -3.74 3.90 3.52
C ILE A 210 -3.75 5.31 2.94
N THR A 211 -4.60 6.16 3.46
CA THR A 211 -4.67 7.56 3.04
C THR A 211 -5.31 8.42 4.12
N HIS A 212 -5.01 9.70 4.09
CA HIS A 212 -5.76 10.72 4.82
C HIS A 212 -6.86 11.38 3.94
N ASP A 213 -6.85 11.09 2.64
CA ASP A 213 -7.84 11.61 1.67
C ASP A 213 -9.08 10.71 1.63
N LEU A 214 -10.16 11.20 2.23
CA LEU A 214 -11.45 10.52 2.23
C LEU A 214 -12.10 10.46 0.84
N GLY A 215 -11.77 11.37 -0.07
CA GLY A 215 -12.24 11.35 -1.45
C GLY A 215 -11.70 10.14 -2.22
N VAL A 216 -10.44 9.76 -1.98
CA VAL A 216 -9.85 8.53 -2.53
C VAL A 216 -10.61 7.30 -2.02
N VAL A 217 -10.87 7.25 -0.71
CA VAL A 217 -11.56 6.12 -0.07
C VAL A 217 -13.00 6.00 -0.58
N SER A 218 -13.74 7.11 -0.68
CA SER A 218 -15.12 7.11 -1.18
C SER A 218 -15.26 6.58 -2.60
N GLN A 219 -14.21 6.72 -3.42
CA GLN A 219 -14.19 6.26 -4.81
C GLN A 219 -13.78 4.79 -4.97
N MET A 220 -13.01 4.24 -4.05
CA MET A 220 -12.37 2.94 -4.22
C MET A 220 -12.76 1.89 -3.19
N ALA A 221 -12.94 2.28 -1.93
CA ALA A 221 -13.08 1.34 -0.83
C ALA A 221 -14.43 0.60 -0.88
N THR A 222 -14.38 -0.68 -0.58
CA THR A 222 -15.56 -1.52 -0.31
C THR A 222 -15.78 -1.66 1.19
N LYS A 223 -14.72 -1.44 1.98
CA LYS A 223 -14.72 -1.41 3.45
C LYS A 223 -13.86 -0.26 3.95
N LEU A 224 -14.13 0.18 5.14
CA LEU A 224 -13.40 1.28 5.78
C LEU A 224 -13.03 0.94 7.23
N ALA A 225 -11.84 1.34 7.66
CA ALA A 225 -11.43 1.37 9.05
C ALA A 225 -10.80 2.73 9.39
N VAL A 226 -11.21 3.31 10.51
CA VAL A 226 -10.69 4.59 11.02
C VAL A 226 -9.73 4.32 12.15
N MET A 227 -8.49 4.80 12.01
CA MET A 227 -7.44 4.69 13.03
C MET A 227 -7.20 6.01 13.74
N ARG A 228 -7.10 5.97 15.07
CA ARG A 228 -6.70 7.07 15.91
C ARG A 228 -5.81 6.58 17.05
N GLN A 229 -4.66 7.24 17.26
CA GLN A 229 -3.74 6.95 18.38
C GLN A 229 -3.41 5.45 18.52
N GLY A 230 -3.09 4.80 17.41
CA GLY A 230 -2.72 3.39 17.36
C GLY A 230 -3.89 2.39 17.41
N ARG A 231 -5.14 2.82 17.47
CA ARG A 231 -6.32 1.95 17.58
C ARG A 231 -7.29 2.13 16.42
N VAL A 232 -7.95 1.07 16.03
CA VAL A 232 -9.13 1.14 15.16
C VAL A 232 -10.29 1.59 16.03
N VAL A 233 -10.88 2.73 15.70
CA VAL A 233 -11.98 3.34 16.48
C VAL A 233 -13.34 3.15 15.84
N GLU A 234 -13.37 2.90 14.53
CA GLU A 234 -14.60 2.60 13.78
C GLU A 234 -14.28 1.77 12.54
N THR A 235 -15.15 0.85 12.18
CA THR A 235 -15.12 0.08 10.94
C THR A 235 -16.47 0.15 10.24
N ALA A 236 -16.47 0.09 8.91
CA ALA A 236 -17.70 0.05 8.12
C ALA A 236 -17.53 -0.87 6.91
N ASP A 237 -18.47 -1.77 6.71
CA ASP A 237 -18.57 -2.64 5.53
C ASP A 237 -19.26 -1.93 4.34
N ASP A 238 -19.81 -0.74 4.56
CA ASP A 238 -20.36 0.14 3.55
C ASP A 238 -19.81 1.57 3.76
N PRO A 239 -18.85 1.99 2.95
CA PRO A 239 -18.32 3.36 3.01
C PRO A 239 -19.37 4.44 2.79
N ALA A 240 -20.39 4.21 1.94
CA ALA A 240 -21.45 5.20 1.71
C ALA A 240 -22.27 5.44 2.99
N ALA A 241 -22.63 4.38 3.70
CA ALA A 241 -23.30 4.48 5.00
C ALA A 241 -22.42 5.19 6.03
N PHE A 242 -21.12 4.90 6.07
CA PHE A 242 -20.17 5.60 6.94
C PHE A 242 -20.14 7.11 6.65
N PHE A 243 -19.99 7.52 5.38
CA PHE A 243 -19.95 8.94 5.02
C PHE A 243 -21.27 9.66 5.33
N ALA A 244 -22.41 8.95 5.25
CA ALA A 244 -23.71 9.51 5.60
C ALA A 244 -23.85 9.74 7.11
N SER A 245 -23.43 8.79 7.94
CA SER A 245 -23.65 8.79 9.40
C SER A 245 -22.52 8.09 10.17
N PRO A 246 -21.33 8.70 10.27
CA PRO A 246 -20.23 8.16 11.09
C PRO A 246 -20.62 8.13 12.57
N GLN A 247 -20.30 7.03 13.26
CA GLN A 247 -20.75 6.79 14.63
C GLN A 247 -19.76 7.35 15.67
N HIS A 248 -18.47 7.17 15.45
CA HIS A 248 -17.47 7.64 16.40
C HIS A 248 -17.26 9.16 16.29
N PRO A 249 -17.12 9.92 17.41
CA PRO A 249 -16.95 11.37 17.39
C PRO A 249 -15.75 11.86 16.54
N TYR A 250 -14.66 11.09 16.54
CA TYR A 250 -13.49 11.38 15.71
C TYR A 250 -13.81 11.23 14.21
N SER A 251 -14.51 10.17 13.82
CA SER A 251 -14.93 9.95 12.42
C SER A 251 -15.87 11.06 11.95
N GLN A 252 -16.77 11.52 12.83
CA GLN A 252 -17.64 12.67 12.54
C GLN A 252 -16.86 13.95 12.29
N ALA A 253 -15.79 14.18 13.07
CA ALA A 253 -14.91 15.34 12.87
C ALA A 253 -14.17 15.22 11.53
N LEU A 254 -13.60 14.03 11.23
CA LEU A 254 -12.86 13.73 10.01
C LEU A 254 -13.71 13.96 8.74
N VAL A 255 -14.94 13.42 8.73
CA VAL A 255 -15.88 13.59 7.60
C VAL A 255 -16.33 15.04 7.44
N ARG A 256 -16.54 15.80 8.55
CA ARG A 256 -16.87 17.22 8.48
C ARG A 256 -15.73 18.04 7.88
N GLU A 257 -14.50 17.74 8.21
CA GLU A 257 -13.32 18.43 7.68
C GLU A 257 -13.15 18.17 6.18
N ALA A 258 -13.27 16.91 5.75
CA ALA A 258 -13.22 16.55 4.33
C ALA A 258 -14.30 17.29 3.50
N ARG A 259 -15.52 17.35 3.99
CA ARG A 259 -16.62 18.09 3.30
C ARG A 259 -16.38 19.59 3.18
N ARG A 260 -15.61 20.19 4.11
CA ARG A 260 -15.24 21.62 4.01
C ARG A 260 -14.21 21.86 2.92
N MET A 261 -13.22 20.95 2.78
CA MET A 261 -12.19 21.06 1.74
C MET A 261 -12.74 20.85 0.32
N GLU A 262 -13.87 20.17 0.16
CA GLU A 262 -14.53 19.99 -1.15
C GLU A 262 -15.37 21.23 -1.59
N LEU A 263 -15.65 22.15 -0.68
CA LEU A 263 -16.49 23.36 -0.92
C LEU A 263 -15.67 24.63 -1.14
N ASP A 264 -14.37 24.60 -0.83
CA ASP A 264 -13.42 25.68 -1.07
C ASP A 264 -12.59 25.42 -2.35
#